data_960024282477cc2c2f2dc556b281da8c
#
_entry.id   960024282477cc2c2f2dc556b281da8c
#
_cell.length_a   1.000
_cell.length_b   1.000
_cell.length_c   1.000
_cell.angle_alpha   90.00
_cell.angle_beta   90.00
_cell.angle_gamma   90.00
#
_symmetry.space_group_name_H-M   'P 1'
#
loop_
_entity.id
_entity.type
_entity.pdbx_description
1 polymer ?
#
loop_
_entity_poly.entity_id
_entity_poly.type
_entity_poly.pdbx_seq_one_letter_code
_entity_poly.pdbx_strand_id
1 'polypeptide(L)'
;MTTQVATKVAGIPAFTIKGGNVSMTGMQSLATKMWAPWVVMGLMIVVISFIIGIVLAGIEASYFENSKEVRDAATRGSTIALEQARIQSFMAWVPGFKFLGLGFLLSGITFLLASILGNLRVAGGKVQKALGADQIVIKKPLTGTLFPVLMMMGMMILVAAFGTSIWLATETHNYWNNSAAAVPNPAESGSEILRQLGVIKATGAWLTPLKFVGMAVLFSGIALALVTIVSVLRFQAARLTELAISKS
;
A
#
# COMPACT_ATOMS: atom_id res chain seq x y z
N MET A 1 -25.79 28.43 28.31
CA MET A 1 -26.74 27.32 28.02
C MET A 1 -26.53 26.63 26.67
N THR A 2 -25.57 27.04 25.85
CA THR A 2 -25.32 26.58 24.47
C THR A 2 -24.46 25.32 24.32
N THR A 3 -23.75 24.91 25.38
CA THR A 3 -22.82 23.78 25.32
C THR A 3 -23.52 22.39 25.30
N GLN A 4 -24.74 22.29 25.80
CA GLN A 4 -25.49 21.01 25.83
C GLN A 4 -26.23 20.69 24.54
N VAL A 5 -26.55 21.68 23.69
CA VAL A 5 -27.32 21.46 22.46
C VAL A 5 -26.43 20.86 21.36
N ALA A 6 -25.21 21.33 21.25
CA ALA A 6 -24.24 20.80 20.28
C ALA A 6 -23.84 19.32 20.52
N THR A 7 -23.88 18.88 21.79
CA THR A 7 -23.57 17.50 22.18
C THR A 7 -24.72 16.53 21.88
N LYS A 8 -25.94 17.01 21.77
CA LYS A 8 -27.16 16.19 21.62
C LYS A 8 -27.45 15.84 20.14
N VAL A 9 -27.02 16.68 19.19
CA VAL A 9 -27.35 16.50 17.75
C VAL A 9 -26.53 15.42 17.04
N ALA A 10 -25.37 15.01 17.56
CA ALA A 10 -24.49 14.13 16.81
C ALA A 10 -24.01 12.84 17.47
N GLY A 11 -24.27 12.59 18.77
CA GLY A 11 -23.83 11.35 19.45
C GLY A 11 -22.32 11.03 19.38
N ILE A 12 -21.47 12.00 18.97
CA ILE A 12 -20.06 11.80 18.67
C ILE A 12 -19.23 12.78 19.49
N PRO A 13 -18.13 12.35 20.12
CA PRO A 13 -17.29 13.22 20.91
C PRO A 13 -16.77 14.39 20.08
N ALA A 14 -17.18 15.60 20.45
CA ALA A 14 -16.69 16.84 19.89
C ALA A 14 -15.71 17.49 20.87
N PHE A 15 -14.60 18.00 20.38
CA PHE A 15 -13.63 18.74 21.18
C PHE A 15 -13.85 20.24 21.02
N THR A 16 -13.91 20.93 22.17
CA THR A 16 -14.06 22.37 22.20
C THR A 16 -12.71 23.04 22.46
N ILE A 17 -12.31 23.96 21.56
CA ILE A 17 -11.10 24.78 21.72
C ILE A 17 -11.53 26.18 22.12
N LYS A 18 -11.20 26.59 23.35
CA LYS A 18 -11.42 27.95 23.83
C LYS A 18 -10.35 28.89 23.29
N GLY A 19 -10.73 29.91 22.52
CA GLY A 19 -9.87 31.06 22.19
C GLY A 19 -8.65 30.78 21.29
N GLY A 20 -8.46 29.57 20.77
CA GLY A 20 -7.28 29.15 20.00
C GLY A 20 -7.46 29.16 18.50
N ASN A 21 -6.36 29.29 17.77
CA ASN A 21 -6.34 28.97 16.34
C ASN A 21 -6.28 27.46 16.14
N VAL A 22 -7.15 26.92 15.28
CA VAL A 22 -7.08 25.53 14.87
C VAL A 22 -5.84 25.35 14.00
N SER A 23 -4.86 24.60 14.47
CA SER A 23 -3.67 24.23 13.71
C SER A 23 -3.77 22.76 13.25
N MET A 24 -3.04 22.44 12.18
CA MET A 24 -2.87 21.04 11.76
C MET A 24 -2.11 20.27 12.85
N THR A 25 -2.51 19.01 13.09
CA THR A 25 -1.71 18.10 13.91
C THR A 25 -0.41 17.77 13.22
N GLY A 26 0.64 17.38 13.97
CA GLY A 26 1.94 17.01 13.38
C GLY A 26 1.82 15.94 12.28
N MET A 27 0.93 14.96 12.45
CA MET A 27 0.66 13.94 11.44
C MET A 27 0.03 14.51 10.16
N GLN A 28 -0.88 15.48 10.27
CA GLN A 28 -1.50 16.14 9.11
C GLN A 28 -0.49 17.02 8.36
N SER A 29 0.39 17.72 9.09
CA SER A 29 1.48 18.49 8.51
C SER A 29 2.46 17.58 7.77
N LEU A 30 2.82 16.43 8.34
CA LEU A 30 3.63 15.42 7.66
C LEU A 30 2.95 14.91 6.40
N ALA A 31 1.66 14.58 6.46
CA ALA A 31 0.88 14.10 5.32
C ALA A 31 0.90 15.09 4.14
N THR A 32 0.79 16.39 4.43
CA THR A 32 0.85 17.44 3.41
C THR A 32 2.19 17.49 2.67
N LYS A 33 3.29 17.11 3.32
CA LYS A 33 4.62 17.08 2.71
C LYS A 33 4.92 15.75 2.00
N MET A 34 4.36 14.65 2.51
CA MET A 34 4.76 13.31 2.12
C MET A 34 3.91 12.70 0.99
N TRP A 35 2.69 13.20 0.71
CA TRP A 35 1.82 12.57 -0.29
C TRP A 35 2.44 12.52 -1.69
N ALA A 36 3.04 13.65 -2.16
CA ALA A 36 3.61 13.74 -3.49
C ALA A 36 4.85 12.83 -3.67
N PRO A 37 5.86 12.84 -2.78
CA PRO A 37 6.97 11.89 -2.85
C PRO A 37 6.53 10.42 -2.89
N TRP A 38 5.51 10.05 -2.12
CA TRP A 38 5.01 8.66 -2.09
C TRP A 38 4.31 8.28 -3.39
N VAL A 39 3.48 9.17 -3.96
CA VAL A 39 2.86 8.94 -5.27
C VAL A 39 3.91 8.81 -6.37
N VAL A 40 4.90 9.71 -6.41
CA VAL A 40 5.97 9.69 -7.40
C VAL A 40 6.79 8.40 -7.28
N MET A 41 7.18 8.02 -6.04
CA MET A 41 7.92 6.78 -5.81
C MET A 41 7.13 5.54 -6.24
N GLY A 42 5.83 5.49 -5.91
CA GLY A 42 4.96 4.39 -6.34
C GLY A 42 4.86 4.30 -7.85
N LEU A 43 4.66 5.43 -8.53
CA LEU A 43 4.61 5.48 -9.98
C LEU A 43 5.92 5.02 -10.61
N MET A 44 7.07 5.49 -10.10
CA MET A 44 8.38 5.08 -10.57
C MET A 44 8.59 3.56 -10.45
N ILE A 45 8.23 2.97 -9.31
CA ILE A 45 8.34 1.52 -9.11
C ILE A 45 7.46 0.76 -10.11
N VAL A 46 6.23 1.21 -10.37
CA VAL A 46 5.34 0.58 -11.35
C VAL A 46 5.92 0.67 -12.76
N VAL A 47 6.43 1.84 -13.17
CA VAL A 47 7.08 2.03 -14.47
C VAL A 47 8.34 1.17 -14.60
N ILE A 48 9.20 1.15 -13.59
CA ILE A 48 10.40 0.29 -13.58
C ILE A 48 10.00 -1.18 -13.69
N SER A 49 8.95 -1.61 -12.98
CA SER A 49 8.45 -2.98 -13.08
C SER A 49 7.96 -3.34 -14.49
N PHE A 50 7.37 -2.38 -15.19
CA PHE A 50 6.94 -2.56 -16.57
C PHE A 50 8.15 -2.71 -17.51
N ILE A 51 9.17 -1.85 -17.35
CA ILE A 51 10.43 -1.93 -18.13
C ILE A 51 11.11 -3.28 -17.88
N ILE A 52 11.22 -3.72 -16.63
CA ILE A 52 11.76 -5.04 -16.29
C ILE A 52 10.97 -6.15 -16.99
N GLY A 53 9.63 -6.03 -17.06
CA GLY A 53 8.78 -6.98 -17.77
C GLY A 53 9.09 -7.07 -19.27
N ILE A 54 9.36 -5.94 -19.93
CA ILE A 54 9.77 -5.91 -21.36
C ILE A 54 11.13 -6.58 -21.53
N VAL A 55 12.10 -6.25 -20.69
CA VAL A 55 13.45 -6.87 -20.74
C VAL A 55 13.34 -8.38 -20.52
N LEU A 56 12.53 -8.81 -19.55
CA LEU A 56 12.31 -10.23 -19.27
C LEU A 56 11.68 -10.95 -20.47
N ALA A 57 10.72 -10.35 -21.15
CA ALA A 57 10.10 -10.91 -22.35
C ALA A 57 11.15 -11.11 -23.48
N GLY A 58 12.11 -10.18 -23.62
CA GLY A 58 13.24 -10.34 -24.56
C GLY A 58 14.15 -11.52 -24.19
N ILE A 59 14.50 -11.66 -22.90
CA ILE A 59 15.31 -12.79 -22.43
C ILE A 59 14.57 -14.11 -22.61
N GLU A 60 13.27 -14.16 -22.34
CA GLU A 60 12.45 -15.34 -22.54
C GLU A 60 12.35 -15.73 -24.01
N ALA A 61 12.19 -14.77 -24.92
CA ALA A 61 12.19 -15.00 -26.36
C ALA A 61 13.52 -15.61 -26.80
N SER A 62 14.66 -15.04 -26.40
CA SER A 62 15.99 -15.56 -26.70
C SER A 62 16.19 -16.99 -26.16
N TYR A 63 15.71 -17.29 -24.98
CA TYR A 63 15.75 -18.64 -24.40
C TYR A 63 14.99 -19.66 -25.26
N PHE A 64 13.81 -19.30 -25.78
CA PHE A 64 12.98 -20.18 -26.62
C PHE A 64 13.45 -20.28 -28.09
N GLU A 65 14.37 -19.42 -28.56
CA GLU A 65 15.06 -19.58 -29.83
C GLU A 65 15.98 -20.81 -29.85
N ASN A 66 16.46 -21.24 -28.67
CA ASN A 66 17.22 -22.49 -28.58
C ASN A 66 16.32 -23.70 -28.83
N SER A 67 16.82 -24.69 -29.59
CA SER A 67 16.07 -25.92 -29.84
C SER A 67 15.77 -26.66 -28.54
N LYS A 68 14.73 -27.50 -28.56
CA LYS A 68 14.36 -28.29 -27.39
C LYS A 68 15.50 -29.20 -26.95
N GLU A 69 16.21 -29.81 -27.88
CA GLU A 69 17.32 -30.70 -27.62
C GLU A 69 18.46 -29.99 -26.86
N VAL A 70 18.75 -28.74 -27.24
CA VAL A 70 19.76 -27.91 -26.58
C VAL A 70 19.32 -27.54 -25.17
N ARG A 71 18.04 -27.20 -24.96
CA ARG A 71 17.50 -26.89 -23.64
C ARG A 71 17.45 -28.11 -22.73
N ASP A 72 17.06 -29.28 -23.24
CA ASP A 72 16.98 -30.54 -22.50
C ASP A 72 18.39 -31.10 -22.17
N ALA A 73 19.42 -30.77 -22.96
CA ALA A 73 20.81 -31.11 -22.67
C ALA A 73 21.52 -30.15 -21.71
N ALA A 74 20.84 -29.12 -21.20
CA ALA A 74 21.43 -28.12 -20.30
C ALA A 74 21.94 -28.78 -19.01
N THR A 75 23.22 -28.54 -18.70
CA THR A 75 23.85 -28.97 -17.44
C THR A 75 23.81 -27.85 -16.42
N ARG A 76 24.00 -28.20 -15.15
CA ARG A 76 24.05 -27.24 -14.05
C ARG A 76 25.09 -26.14 -14.34
N GLY A 77 24.68 -24.87 -14.21
CA GLY A 77 25.55 -23.72 -14.44
C GLY A 77 25.84 -23.40 -15.91
N SER A 78 25.28 -24.14 -16.89
CA SER A 78 25.34 -23.77 -18.29
C SER A 78 24.62 -22.47 -18.58
N THR A 79 24.98 -21.78 -19.66
CA THR A 79 24.32 -20.51 -20.04
C THR A 79 22.80 -20.65 -20.11
N ILE A 80 22.31 -21.75 -20.70
CA ILE A 80 20.86 -22.02 -20.82
C ILE A 80 20.19 -22.25 -19.47
N ALA A 81 20.83 -23.02 -18.58
CA ALA A 81 20.30 -23.20 -17.22
C ALA A 81 20.28 -21.88 -16.43
N LEU A 82 21.30 -21.04 -16.59
CA LEU A 82 21.35 -19.70 -15.97
C LEU A 82 20.29 -18.76 -16.54
N GLU A 83 20.02 -18.78 -17.84
CA GLU A 83 18.94 -17.99 -18.45
C GLU A 83 17.59 -18.42 -17.91
N GLN A 84 17.31 -19.71 -17.86
CA GLN A 84 16.08 -20.25 -17.27
C GLN A 84 15.94 -19.85 -15.81
N ALA A 85 17.01 -19.99 -15.02
CA ALA A 85 17.03 -19.61 -13.62
C ALA A 85 16.76 -18.10 -13.42
N ARG A 86 17.31 -17.25 -14.29
CA ARG A 86 17.01 -15.81 -14.28
C ARG A 86 15.54 -15.53 -14.58
N ILE A 87 14.97 -16.10 -15.64
CA ILE A 87 13.56 -15.92 -16.01
C ILE A 87 12.67 -16.29 -14.82
N GLN A 88 12.85 -17.46 -14.25
CA GLN A 88 12.05 -17.95 -13.14
C GLN A 88 12.24 -17.13 -11.85
N SER A 89 13.47 -16.68 -11.58
CA SER A 89 13.75 -15.76 -10.46
C SER A 89 13.03 -14.42 -10.63
N PHE A 90 13.07 -13.81 -11.81
CA PHE A 90 12.33 -12.58 -12.07
C PHE A 90 10.82 -12.76 -11.91
N MET A 91 10.27 -13.88 -12.40
CA MET A 91 8.85 -14.20 -12.22
C MET A 91 8.46 -14.33 -10.75
N ALA A 92 9.38 -14.71 -9.86
CA ALA A 92 9.13 -14.83 -8.43
C ALA A 92 9.04 -13.47 -7.71
N TRP A 93 9.92 -12.49 -8.00
CA TRP A 93 9.98 -11.25 -7.23
C TRP A 93 9.32 -10.03 -7.90
N VAL A 94 9.31 -9.93 -9.25
CA VAL A 94 8.73 -8.76 -9.95
C VAL A 94 7.27 -8.50 -9.60
N PRO A 95 6.39 -9.50 -9.44
CA PRO A 95 5.05 -9.26 -8.96
C PRO A 95 5.03 -8.61 -7.56
N GLY A 96 5.91 -9.02 -6.64
CA GLY A 96 6.06 -8.39 -5.32
C GLY A 96 6.45 -6.92 -5.43
N PHE A 97 7.35 -6.59 -6.32
CA PHE A 97 7.79 -5.23 -6.59
C PHE A 97 6.67 -4.35 -7.17
N LYS A 98 5.84 -4.89 -8.11
CA LYS A 98 4.64 -4.20 -8.61
C LYS A 98 3.65 -3.89 -7.49
N PHE A 99 3.35 -4.87 -6.62
CA PHE A 99 2.45 -4.67 -5.48
C PHE A 99 2.99 -3.63 -4.50
N LEU A 100 4.30 -3.61 -4.26
CA LEU A 100 4.95 -2.59 -3.44
C LEU A 100 4.76 -1.19 -4.04
N GLY A 101 4.95 -1.02 -5.35
CA GLY A 101 4.72 0.23 -6.07
C GLY A 101 3.27 0.71 -5.95
N LEU A 102 2.30 -0.18 -6.13
CA LEU A 102 0.89 0.12 -5.91
C LEU A 102 0.61 0.49 -4.44
N GLY A 103 1.27 -0.16 -3.49
CA GLY A 103 1.19 0.17 -2.07
C GLY A 103 1.64 1.60 -1.79
N PHE A 104 2.75 2.05 -2.37
CA PHE A 104 3.21 3.44 -2.27
C PHE A 104 2.21 4.43 -2.88
N LEU A 105 1.63 4.14 -4.06
CA LEU A 105 0.60 4.96 -4.68
C LEU A 105 -0.63 5.11 -3.77
N LEU A 106 -1.17 4.02 -3.24
CA LEU A 106 -2.34 4.04 -2.36
C LEU A 106 -2.05 4.74 -1.02
N SER A 107 -0.86 4.55 -0.48
CA SER A 107 -0.41 5.26 0.72
C SER A 107 -0.29 6.77 0.45
N GLY A 108 0.21 7.16 -0.71
CA GLY A 108 0.25 8.57 -1.14
C GLY A 108 -1.14 9.19 -1.24
N ILE A 109 -2.12 8.45 -1.78
CA ILE A 109 -3.54 8.87 -1.81
C ILE A 109 -4.06 9.02 -0.36
N THR A 110 -3.73 8.09 0.54
CA THR A 110 -4.15 8.18 1.95
C THR A 110 -3.56 9.41 2.64
N PHE A 111 -2.29 9.75 2.37
CA PHE A 111 -1.69 10.99 2.87
C PHE A 111 -2.38 12.24 2.29
N LEU A 112 -2.76 12.23 1.01
CA LEU A 112 -3.50 13.32 0.40
C LEU A 112 -4.85 13.53 1.08
N LEU A 113 -5.60 12.44 1.35
CA LEU A 113 -6.87 12.49 2.09
C LEU A 113 -6.69 13.02 3.53
N ALA A 114 -5.60 12.63 4.20
CA ALA A 114 -5.26 13.16 5.52
C ALA A 114 -4.96 14.67 5.48
N SER A 115 -4.29 15.14 4.43
CA SER A 115 -4.04 16.57 4.19
C SER A 115 -5.35 17.34 3.95
N ILE A 116 -6.25 16.81 3.11
CA ILE A 116 -7.58 17.38 2.87
C ILE A 116 -8.35 17.50 4.18
N LEU A 117 -8.38 16.43 4.99
CA LEU A 117 -9.05 16.43 6.29
C LEU A 117 -8.47 17.51 7.23
N GLY A 118 -7.15 17.69 7.24
CA GLY A 118 -6.47 18.74 8.00
C GLY A 118 -6.91 20.14 7.57
N ASN A 119 -6.89 20.41 6.26
CA ASN A 119 -7.32 21.68 5.70
C ASN A 119 -8.79 21.98 6.00
N LEU A 120 -9.68 20.98 5.87
CA LEU A 120 -11.09 21.14 6.19
C LEU A 120 -11.31 21.54 7.66
N ARG A 121 -10.56 20.94 8.60
CA ARG A 121 -10.65 21.29 10.03
C ARG A 121 -10.19 22.73 10.28
N VAL A 122 -9.09 23.14 9.68
CA VAL A 122 -8.57 24.51 9.81
C VAL A 122 -9.56 25.52 9.20
N ALA A 123 -10.05 25.24 8.00
CA ALA A 123 -11.04 26.10 7.32
C ALA A 123 -12.34 26.22 8.13
N GLY A 124 -12.89 25.09 8.59
CA GLY A 124 -14.09 25.09 9.41
C GLY A 124 -13.93 25.85 10.72
N GLY A 125 -12.76 25.78 11.38
CA GLY A 125 -12.46 26.57 12.55
C GLY A 125 -12.40 28.07 12.28
N LYS A 126 -11.78 28.50 11.15
CA LYS A 126 -11.73 29.89 10.72
C LYS A 126 -13.14 30.47 10.45
N VAL A 127 -13.99 29.70 9.78
CA VAL A 127 -15.37 30.13 9.48
C VAL A 127 -16.20 30.25 10.75
N GLN A 128 -16.11 29.28 11.69
CA GLN A 128 -16.79 29.38 12.99
C GLN A 128 -16.38 30.66 13.74
N LYS A 129 -15.07 31.00 13.72
CA LYS A 129 -14.55 32.23 14.33
C LYS A 129 -15.08 33.49 13.65
N ALA A 130 -15.10 33.51 12.31
CA ALA A 130 -15.64 34.63 11.52
C ALA A 130 -17.14 34.86 11.78
N LEU A 131 -17.89 33.79 12.04
CA LEU A 131 -19.30 33.86 12.48
C LEU A 131 -19.48 34.22 13.97
N GLY A 132 -18.39 34.55 14.68
CA GLY A 132 -18.43 35.00 16.06
C GLY A 132 -18.70 33.87 17.06
N ALA A 133 -18.29 32.66 16.76
CA ALA A 133 -18.37 31.58 17.76
C ALA A 133 -17.33 31.79 18.86
N ASP A 134 -17.76 31.84 20.11
CA ASP A 134 -16.89 31.94 21.29
C ASP A 134 -16.04 30.70 21.50
N GLN A 135 -16.50 29.58 20.97
CA GLN A 135 -15.84 28.30 21.06
C GLN A 135 -15.85 27.58 19.70
N ILE A 136 -14.67 27.14 19.26
CA ILE A 136 -14.53 26.36 18.04
C ILE A 136 -14.75 24.88 18.38
N VAL A 137 -15.73 24.25 17.73
CA VAL A 137 -16.07 22.83 17.92
C VAL A 137 -15.55 22.01 16.76
N ILE A 138 -14.73 21.00 17.04
CA ILE A 138 -14.13 20.10 16.05
C ILE A 138 -14.56 18.67 16.32
N LYS A 139 -15.05 17.99 15.28
CA LYS A 139 -15.34 16.56 15.31
C LYS A 139 -14.08 15.74 15.09
N LYS A 140 -13.82 14.76 15.98
CA LYS A 140 -12.72 13.80 15.84
C LYS A 140 -13.30 12.38 15.82
N PRO A 141 -13.77 11.88 14.66
CA PRO A 141 -14.32 10.53 14.57
C PRO A 141 -13.20 9.49 14.77
N LEU A 142 -13.53 8.32 15.34
CA LEU A 142 -12.60 7.20 15.53
C LEU A 142 -11.96 6.74 14.22
N THR A 143 -12.71 6.80 13.12
CA THR A 143 -12.21 6.50 11.77
C THR A 143 -11.00 7.37 11.39
N GLY A 144 -10.91 8.60 11.94
CA GLY A 144 -9.79 9.50 11.72
C GLY A 144 -8.46 9.06 12.35
N THR A 145 -8.48 8.14 13.32
CA THR A 145 -7.27 7.51 13.88
C THR A 145 -7.02 6.14 13.29
N LEU A 146 -8.06 5.46 12.82
CA LEU A 146 -7.96 4.09 12.32
C LEU A 146 -7.37 4.03 10.90
N PHE A 147 -7.72 4.96 9.99
CA PHE A 147 -7.24 4.90 8.61
C PHE A 147 -5.70 5.00 8.47
N PRO A 148 -4.95 5.83 9.25
CA PRO A 148 -3.49 5.83 9.17
C PRO A 148 -2.88 4.51 9.68
N VAL A 149 -3.49 3.88 10.68
CA VAL A 149 -3.06 2.58 11.21
C VAL A 149 -3.21 1.50 10.13
N LEU A 150 -4.36 1.47 9.44
CA LEU A 150 -4.57 0.53 8.33
C LEU A 150 -3.60 0.78 7.19
N MET A 151 -3.31 2.04 6.85
CA MET A 151 -2.30 2.38 5.85
C MET A 151 -0.92 1.81 6.23
N MET A 152 -0.47 2.04 7.47
CA MET A 152 0.82 1.51 7.93
C MET A 152 0.85 -0.01 7.92
N MET A 153 -0.21 -0.66 8.41
CA MET A 153 -0.32 -2.11 8.45
C MET A 153 -0.31 -2.72 7.04
N GLY A 154 -1.11 -2.18 6.12
CA GLY A 154 -1.14 -2.64 4.73
C GLY A 154 0.22 -2.48 4.04
N MET A 155 0.91 -1.35 4.27
CA MET A 155 2.25 -1.12 3.73
C MET A 155 3.29 -2.08 4.32
N MET A 156 3.24 -2.35 5.63
CA MET A 156 4.13 -3.34 6.27
C MET A 156 3.94 -4.74 5.69
N ILE A 157 2.69 -5.16 5.44
CA ILE A 157 2.39 -6.45 4.80
C ILE A 157 3.01 -6.51 3.40
N LEU A 158 2.89 -5.44 2.59
CA LEU A 158 3.46 -5.42 1.24
C LEU A 158 4.99 -5.41 1.23
N VAL A 159 5.62 -4.70 2.17
CA VAL A 159 7.08 -4.71 2.35
C VAL A 159 7.56 -6.11 2.75
N ALA A 160 6.90 -6.75 3.71
CA ALA A 160 7.21 -8.12 4.12
C ALA A 160 7.03 -9.12 2.96
N ALA A 161 5.91 -9.00 2.21
CA ALA A 161 5.66 -9.82 1.04
C ALA A 161 6.70 -9.62 -0.06
N PHE A 162 7.18 -8.40 -0.26
CA PHE A 162 8.26 -8.11 -1.20
C PHE A 162 9.59 -8.71 -0.75
N GLY A 163 9.97 -8.54 0.52
CA GLY A 163 11.18 -9.17 1.09
C GLY A 163 11.15 -10.70 0.93
N THR A 164 10.01 -11.32 1.23
CA THR A 164 9.81 -12.76 1.01
C THR A 164 9.88 -13.13 -0.48
N SER A 165 9.40 -12.27 -1.39
CA SER A 165 9.50 -12.49 -2.84
C SER A 165 10.95 -12.51 -3.32
N ILE A 166 11.82 -11.65 -2.76
CA ILE A 166 13.26 -11.62 -3.07
C ILE A 166 13.93 -12.91 -2.59
N TRP A 167 13.64 -13.31 -1.35
CA TRP A 167 14.17 -14.57 -0.82
C TRP A 167 13.72 -15.76 -1.68
N LEU A 168 12.43 -15.83 -2.03
CA LEU A 168 11.89 -16.85 -2.91
C LEU A 168 12.57 -16.86 -4.29
N ALA A 169 12.91 -15.69 -4.82
CA ALA A 169 13.61 -15.55 -6.09
C ALA A 169 15.00 -16.22 -6.04
N THR A 170 15.71 -16.12 -4.91
CA THR A 170 17.00 -16.78 -4.70
C THR A 170 16.85 -18.31 -4.70
N GLU A 171 15.87 -18.84 -3.98
CA GLU A 171 15.59 -20.30 -3.95
C GLU A 171 15.17 -20.80 -5.35
N THR A 172 14.35 -20.01 -6.06
CA THR A 172 13.92 -20.30 -7.42
C THR A 172 15.10 -20.31 -8.38
N HIS A 173 16.02 -19.32 -8.28
CA HIS A 173 17.23 -19.28 -9.07
C HIS A 173 18.09 -20.52 -8.85
N ASN A 174 18.32 -20.89 -7.61
CA ASN A 174 19.14 -22.06 -7.26
C ASN A 174 18.52 -23.36 -7.78
N TYR A 175 17.19 -23.49 -7.69
CA TYR A 175 16.48 -24.66 -8.20
C TYR A 175 16.60 -24.80 -9.72
N TRP A 176 16.32 -23.73 -10.47
CA TRP A 176 16.32 -23.75 -11.92
C TRP A 176 17.73 -23.72 -12.56
N ASN A 177 18.76 -23.38 -11.81
CA ASN A 177 20.16 -23.47 -12.22
C ASN A 177 20.72 -24.91 -12.13
N ASN A 178 19.90 -25.92 -11.93
CA ASN A 178 20.27 -27.31 -12.00
C ASN A 178 20.17 -27.83 -13.44
N SER A 179 20.60 -29.09 -13.67
CA SER A 179 20.49 -29.70 -15.01
C SER A 179 19.03 -29.89 -15.42
N ALA A 180 18.76 -29.81 -16.71
CA ALA A 180 17.41 -30.02 -17.25
C ALA A 180 16.85 -31.42 -16.90
N ALA A 181 17.70 -32.42 -16.68
CA ALA A 181 17.29 -33.74 -16.21
C ALA A 181 16.90 -33.78 -14.72
N ALA A 182 17.55 -32.95 -13.88
CA ALA A 182 17.32 -32.94 -12.44
C ALA A 182 16.04 -32.20 -12.04
N VAL A 183 15.70 -31.11 -12.73
CA VAL A 183 14.53 -30.25 -12.42
C VAL A 183 13.20 -30.99 -12.48
N PRO A 184 12.88 -31.81 -13.51
CA PRO A 184 11.63 -32.58 -13.57
C PRO A 184 11.59 -33.77 -12.60
N ASN A 185 12.78 -34.28 -12.17
CA ASN A 185 12.91 -35.44 -11.30
C ASN A 185 13.64 -35.08 -9.97
N PRO A 186 13.10 -34.17 -9.16
CA PRO A 186 13.80 -33.68 -7.97
C PRO A 186 13.98 -34.75 -6.89
N ALA A 187 13.09 -35.73 -6.81
CA ALA A 187 13.18 -36.84 -5.83
C ALA A 187 14.37 -37.77 -6.13
N GLU A 188 14.74 -37.95 -7.39
CA GLU A 188 15.89 -38.77 -7.82
C GLU A 188 17.19 -37.97 -7.79
N SER A 189 17.10 -36.63 -7.87
CA SER A 189 18.24 -35.74 -8.02
C SER A 189 18.83 -35.24 -6.69
N GLY A 190 18.26 -35.66 -5.56
CA GLY A 190 18.77 -35.39 -4.22
C GLY A 190 17.86 -34.52 -3.33
N SER A 191 18.12 -34.58 -2.04
CA SER A 191 17.32 -33.96 -0.99
C SER A 191 17.29 -32.42 -1.09
N GLU A 192 18.36 -31.80 -1.55
CA GLU A 192 18.45 -30.32 -1.66
C GLU A 192 17.51 -29.77 -2.74
N ILE A 193 17.46 -30.38 -3.94
CA ILE A 193 16.56 -29.99 -5.02
C ILE A 193 15.10 -30.18 -4.60
N LEU A 194 14.81 -31.29 -3.93
CA LEU A 194 13.48 -31.57 -3.39
C LEU A 194 13.07 -30.53 -2.31
N ARG A 195 14.00 -30.17 -1.43
CA ARG A 195 13.81 -29.10 -0.43
C ARG A 195 13.47 -27.75 -1.10
N GLN A 196 14.25 -27.35 -2.08
CA GLN A 196 14.05 -26.11 -2.82
C GLN A 196 12.68 -26.07 -3.51
N LEU A 197 12.28 -27.16 -4.17
CA LEU A 197 10.94 -27.29 -4.77
C LEU A 197 9.84 -27.17 -3.72
N GLY A 198 10.00 -27.82 -2.57
CA GLY A 198 9.07 -27.75 -1.45
C GLY A 198 8.90 -26.31 -0.96
N VAL A 199 10.00 -25.58 -0.78
CA VAL A 199 10.01 -24.16 -0.39
C VAL A 199 9.30 -23.29 -1.43
N ILE A 200 9.62 -23.46 -2.72
CA ILE A 200 9.00 -22.69 -3.82
C ILE A 200 7.49 -22.90 -3.84
N LYS A 201 7.03 -24.14 -3.81
CA LYS A 201 5.60 -24.46 -3.83
C LYS A 201 4.86 -23.95 -2.58
N ALA A 202 5.42 -24.23 -1.39
CA ALA A 202 4.81 -23.81 -0.14
C ALA A 202 4.71 -22.30 -0.01
N THR A 203 5.82 -21.59 -0.32
CA THR A 203 5.82 -20.11 -0.24
C THR A 203 4.94 -19.48 -1.30
N GLY A 204 4.99 -19.95 -2.53
CA GLY A 204 4.16 -19.45 -3.63
C GLY A 204 2.66 -19.52 -3.33
N ALA A 205 2.21 -20.56 -2.61
CA ALA A 205 0.81 -20.77 -2.30
C ALA A 205 0.20 -19.65 -1.45
N TRP A 206 0.93 -19.10 -0.47
CA TRP A 206 0.40 -18.06 0.43
C TRP A 206 0.92 -16.64 0.12
N LEU A 207 2.04 -16.52 -0.58
CA LEU A 207 2.65 -15.22 -0.85
C LEU A 207 1.79 -14.34 -1.76
N THR A 208 1.13 -14.94 -2.76
CA THR A 208 0.20 -14.20 -3.63
C THR A 208 -1.03 -13.71 -2.86
N PRO A 209 -1.78 -14.56 -2.12
CA PRO A 209 -2.84 -14.09 -1.24
C PRO A 209 -2.40 -12.99 -0.27
N LEU A 210 -1.21 -13.10 0.34
CA LEU A 210 -0.69 -12.10 1.27
C LEU A 210 -0.58 -10.70 0.63
N LYS A 211 -0.12 -10.62 -0.63
CA LYS A 211 -0.05 -9.35 -1.39
C LYS A 211 -1.44 -8.74 -1.54
N PHE A 212 -2.45 -9.53 -1.86
CA PHE A 212 -3.84 -9.06 -1.94
C PHE A 212 -4.40 -8.63 -0.59
N VAL A 213 -4.08 -9.32 0.50
CA VAL A 213 -4.44 -8.88 1.86
C VAL A 213 -3.85 -7.51 2.16
N GLY A 214 -2.57 -7.28 1.87
CA GLY A 214 -1.93 -5.97 2.03
C GLY A 214 -2.66 -4.87 1.26
N MET A 215 -3.03 -5.13 0.00
CA MET A 215 -3.81 -4.21 -0.83
C MET A 215 -5.20 -3.94 -0.26
N ALA A 216 -5.92 -4.99 0.16
CA ALA A 216 -7.26 -4.86 0.75
C ALA A 216 -7.25 -4.00 2.01
N VAL A 217 -6.22 -4.15 2.86
CA VAL A 217 -6.04 -3.32 4.06
C VAL A 217 -5.80 -1.85 3.68
N LEU A 218 -4.98 -1.56 2.65
CA LEU A 218 -4.78 -0.19 2.15
C LEU A 218 -6.07 0.42 1.60
N PHE A 219 -6.83 -0.31 0.79
CA PHE A 219 -8.14 0.15 0.29
C PHE A 219 -9.14 0.42 1.41
N SER A 220 -9.16 -0.41 2.44
CA SER A 220 -9.98 -0.19 3.64
C SER A 220 -9.58 1.10 4.36
N GLY A 221 -8.28 1.40 4.44
CA GLY A 221 -7.75 2.66 4.96
C GLY A 221 -8.26 3.86 4.15
N ILE A 222 -8.21 3.81 2.82
CA ILE A 222 -8.74 4.86 1.93
C ILE A 222 -10.25 5.05 2.14
N ALA A 223 -11.03 3.97 2.17
CA ALA A 223 -12.46 4.02 2.39
C ALA A 223 -12.80 4.70 3.73
N LEU A 224 -12.10 4.34 4.81
CA LEU A 224 -12.29 4.99 6.12
C LEU A 224 -11.87 6.46 6.12
N ALA A 225 -10.84 6.85 5.37
CA ALA A 225 -10.45 8.25 5.22
C ALA A 225 -11.57 9.05 4.54
N LEU A 226 -12.18 8.52 3.47
CA LEU A 226 -13.31 9.15 2.77
C LEU A 226 -14.53 9.28 3.69
N VAL A 227 -14.89 8.23 4.41
CA VAL A 227 -15.99 8.27 5.41
C VAL A 227 -15.72 9.34 6.47
N THR A 228 -14.46 9.47 6.92
CA THR A 228 -14.05 10.49 7.86
C THR A 228 -14.25 11.90 7.30
N ILE A 229 -13.84 12.15 6.06
CA ILE A 229 -14.00 13.45 5.38
C ILE A 229 -15.49 13.81 5.29
N VAL A 230 -16.32 12.89 4.77
CA VAL A 230 -17.77 13.11 4.64
C VAL A 230 -18.41 13.41 6.01
N SER A 231 -18.03 12.67 7.05
CA SER A 231 -18.51 12.87 8.42
C SER A 231 -18.15 14.25 8.97
N VAL A 232 -16.91 14.72 8.72
CA VAL A 232 -16.45 16.05 9.14
C VAL A 232 -17.17 17.16 8.37
N LEU A 233 -17.35 17.01 7.06
CA LEU A 233 -18.08 17.97 6.23
C LEU A 233 -19.54 18.14 6.69
N ARG A 234 -20.26 17.03 6.90
CA ARG A 234 -21.65 17.06 7.41
C ARG A 234 -21.74 17.77 8.75
N PHE A 235 -20.81 17.48 9.66
CA PHE A 235 -20.76 18.14 10.96
C PHE A 235 -20.51 19.64 10.82
N GLN A 236 -19.57 20.07 9.97
CA GLN A 236 -19.29 21.50 9.74
C GLN A 236 -20.50 22.22 9.14
N ALA A 237 -21.16 21.63 8.13
CA ALA A 237 -22.35 22.19 7.54
C ALA A 237 -23.46 22.43 8.59
N ALA A 238 -23.78 21.43 9.42
CA ALA A 238 -24.76 21.57 10.49
C ALA A 238 -24.38 22.68 11.48
N ARG A 239 -23.11 22.74 11.89
CA ARG A 239 -22.62 23.74 12.85
C ARG A 239 -22.69 25.17 12.30
N LEU A 240 -22.37 25.35 11.01
CA LEU A 240 -22.47 26.66 10.37
C LEU A 240 -23.92 27.15 10.25
N THR A 241 -24.86 26.24 9.95
CA THR A 241 -26.29 26.54 9.93
C THR A 241 -26.80 26.99 11.32
N GLU A 242 -26.41 26.26 12.39
CA GLU A 242 -26.77 26.67 13.76
C GLU A 242 -26.26 28.08 14.12
N LEU A 243 -24.99 28.38 13.75
CA LEU A 243 -24.40 29.70 14.03
C LEU A 243 -25.05 30.83 13.23
N ALA A 244 -25.48 30.54 11.97
CA ALA A 244 -26.19 31.51 11.14
C ALA A 244 -27.58 31.85 11.72
N ILE A 245 -28.34 30.83 12.16
CA ILE A 245 -29.68 31.01 12.74
C ILE A 245 -29.60 31.73 14.08
N SER A 246 -28.56 31.47 14.89
CA SER A 246 -28.44 32.12 16.23
C SER A 246 -28.16 33.63 16.14
N LYS A 247 -27.83 34.16 14.97
CA LYS A 247 -27.56 35.60 14.73
C LYS A 247 -28.70 36.34 14.03
N SER A 248 -29.65 35.61 13.41
CA SER A 248 -30.88 36.17 12.90
C SER A 248 -31.91 36.39 13.98
#